data_e0e9ce3ec31f0bcf5779fcf1ca360487
#
_entry.id   e0e9ce3ec31f0bcf5779fcf1ca360487
#
_cell.length_a   1.000
_cell.length_b   1.000
_cell.length_c   1.000
_cell.angle_alpha   90.00
_cell.angle_beta   90.00
_cell.angle_gamma   90.00
#
_symmetry.space_group_name_H-M   'P 1'
#
loop_
_entity.id
_entity.type
_entity.pdbx_description
1 polymer ?
#
loop_
_entity_poly.entity_id
_entity_poly.type
_entity_poly.pdbx_seq_one_letter_code
_entity_poly.pdbx_strand_id
1 'polypeptide(L)'
;SQIYFDKITVGATINAMLAAVKATGLTVIENAAKEPHIVDLANFLNSMGADIMGAGTDVIKIRGVKTLKGTTYAIIPDQIEAGTYMVAAAATRGNVLVKNVIPKHLESITAKLAKIGVNVEEYDDSVRISVDGPLVKTSVKTMPHPGFPTDMQPQISTLLCLAEGTSIVTDEIFNNRFRYVDELRRMGADISVEGRVAVIEGVGKLMGAPVTAPDLRAGAALVIAGLAASGVTEIDDIYHIERGYEIGRASCRER
;
A
#
# COMPACT_ATOMS: atom_id res chain seq x y z
N SER A 1 19.30 -24.44 -10.57
CA SER A 1 19.94 -23.33 -9.87
C SER A 1 19.26 -23.09 -8.53
N GLN A 2 20.00 -22.58 -7.56
CA GLN A 2 19.49 -22.13 -6.26
C GLN A 2 19.82 -20.65 -6.12
N ILE A 3 18.82 -19.84 -5.73
CA ILE A 3 18.92 -18.40 -5.55
C ILE A 3 18.44 -18.10 -4.12
N TYR A 4 19.28 -17.47 -3.32
CA TYR A 4 18.94 -17.02 -1.98
C TYR A 4 18.96 -15.48 -1.93
N PHE A 5 17.93 -14.86 -1.38
CA PHE A 5 17.90 -13.42 -1.17
C PHE A 5 18.26 -13.07 0.28
N ASP A 6 19.32 -12.29 0.49
CA ASP A 6 19.70 -11.80 1.84
C ASP A 6 18.59 -10.95 2.47
N LYS A 7 17.81 -10.28 1.64
CA LYS A 7 16.63 -9.52 2.05
C LYS A 7 15.44 -9.92 1.17
N ILE A 8 14.27 -10.03 1.79
CA ILE A 8 13.02 -10.21 1.06
C ILE A 8 12.81 -9.00 0.15
N THR A 9 12.71 -9.25 -1.14
CA THR A 9 12.57 -8.22 -2.17
C THR A 9 11.55 -8.64 -3.22
N VAL A 10 10.45 -7.91 -3.34
CA VAL A 10 9.39 -8.15 -4.33
C VAL A 10 9.95 -8.11 -5.75
N GLY A 11 10.64 -7.03 -6.11
CA GLY A 11 11.20 -6.86 -7.46
C GLY A 11 12.19 -7.95 -7.84
N ALA A 12 13.09 -8.38 -6.92
CA ALA A 12 14.01 -9.47 -7.19
C ALA A 12 13.27 -10.81 -7.36
N THR A 13 12.26 -11.08 -6.53
CA THR A 13 11.45 -12.30 -6.63
C THR A 13 10.73 -12.35 -7.98
N ILE A 14 10.07 -11.28 -8.42
CA ILE A 14 9.40 -11.20 -9.72
C ILE A 14 10.39 -11.44 -10.86
N ASN A 15 11.52 -10.73 -10.89
CA ASN A 15 12.50 -10.85 -11.96
C ASN A 15 13.12 -12.26 -12.02
N ALA A 16 13.43 -12.85 -10.86
CA ALA A 16 13.94 -14.22 -10.80
C ALA A 16 12.90 -15.24 -11.29
N MET A 17 11.61 -15.08 -10.92
CA MET A 17 10.52 -15.92 -11.43
C MET A 17 10.41 -15.84 -12.96
N LEU A 18 10.35 -14.62 -13.51
CA LEU A 18 10.24 -14.40 -14.97
C LEU A 18 11.42 -15.00 -15.74
N ALA A 19 12.65 -14.85 -15.23
CA ALA A 19 13.83 -15.44 -15.82
C ALA A 19 13.82 -16.98 -15.74
N ALA A 20 13.41 -17.54 -14.59
CA ALA A 20 13.44 -18.97 -14.32
C ALA A 20 12.42 -19.77 -15.14
N VAL A 21 11.27 -19.18 -15.50
CA VAL A 21 10.21 -19.87 -16.25
C VAL A 21 10.71 -20.44 -17.58
N LYS A 22 11.70 -19.81 -18.22
CA LYS A 22 12.30 -20.28 -19.50
C LYS A 22 13.69 -20.89 -19.31
N ALA A 23 14.24 -20.95 -18.10
CA ALA A 23 15.54 -21.53 -17.82
C ALA A 23 15.51 -23.06 -17.89
N THR A 24 16.61 -23.69 -18.27
CA THR A 24 16.69 -25.16 -18.31
C THR A 24 16.78 -25.75 -16.90
N GLY A 25 15.91 -26.71 -16.59
CA GLY A 25 15.93 -27.46 -15.33
C GLY A 25 15.15 -26.82 -14.21
N LEU A 26 15.51 -27.07 -12.96
CA LEU A 26 14.85 -26.58 -11.76
C LEU A 26 15.60 -25.37 -11.19
N THR A 27 14.85 -24.30 -10.91
CA THR A 27 15.31 -23.15 -10.13
C THR A 27 14.55 -23.11 -8.81
N VAL A 28 15.28 -22.95 -7.71
CA VAL A 28 14.72 -22.78 -6.36
C VAL A 28 15.08 -21.38 -5.90
N ILE A 29 14.07 -20.59 -5.53
CA ILE A 29 14.22 -19.25 -4.95
C ILE A 29 13.90 -19.38 -3.47
N GLU A 30 14.83 -19.00 -2.61
CA GLU A 30 14.71 -19.02 -1.15
C GLU A 30 14.66 -17.61 -0.59
N ASN A 31 13.99 -17.43 0.54
CA ASN A 31 13.68 -16.14 1.13
C ASN A 31 12.92 -15.21 0.16
N ALA A 32 12.00 -15.80 -0.60
CA ALA A 32 11.17 -15.12 -1.59
C ALA A 32 10.14 -14.20 -0.92
N ALA A 33 9.72 -13.17 -1.65
CA ALA A 33 8.59 -12.33 -1.28
C ALA A 33 7.28 -13.14 -1.32
N LYS A 34 6.33 -12.83 -0.41
CA LYS A 34 5.08 -13.59 -0.19
C LYS A 34 3.83 -12.78 -0.53
N GLU A 35 4.00 -11.57 -1.00
CA GLU A 35 2.92 -10.63 -1.31
C GLU A 35 1.90 -11.28 -2.28
N PRO A 36 0.60 -10.93 -2.15
CA PRO A 36 -0.47 -11.50 -2.97
C PRO A 36 -0.20 -11.44 -4.47
N HIS A 37 0.41 -10.37 -4.97
CA HIS A 37 0.75 -10.24 -6.38
C HIS A 37 1.90 -11.15 -6.85
N ILE A 38 2.71 -11.72 -5.94
CA ILE A 38 3.67 -12.80 -6.26
C ILE A 38 2.91 -14.09 -6.57
N VAL A 39 1.87 -14.39 -5.77
CA VAL A 39 0.99 -15.55 -6.00
C VAL A 39 0.22 -15.37 -7.31
N ASP A 40 -0.30 -14.17 -7.54
CA ASP A 40 -1.04 -13.84 -8.75
C ASP A 40 -0.17 -13.98 -10.01
N LEU A 41 1.08 -13.48 -9.98
CA LEU A 41 2.05 -13.68 -11.05
C LEU A 41 2.31 -15.16 -11.33
N ALA A 42 2.50 -15.98 -10.27
CA ALA A 42 2.70 -17.42 -10.43
C ALA A 42 1.49 -18.10 -11.07
N ASN A 43 0.27 -17.74 -10.64
CA ASN A 43 -0.98 -18.24 -11.20
C ASN A 43 -1.12 -17.83 -12.68
N PHE A 44 -0.83 -16.57 -13.01
CA PHE A 44 -0.81 -16.09 -14.37
C PHE A 44 0.15 -16.89 -15.26
N LEU A 45 1.42 -17.04 -14.83
CA LEU A 45 2.43 -17.79 -15.58
C LEU A 45 2.05 -19.28 -15.70
N ASN A 46 1.50 -19.89 -14.64
CA ASN A 46 1.02 -21.27 -14.69
C ASN A 46 -0.16 -21.45 -15.66
N SER A 47 -1.05 -20.45 -15.77
CA SER A 47 -2.13 -20.48 -16.78
C SER A 47 -1.59 -20.42 -18.22
N MET A 48 -0.39 -19.87 -18.42
CA MET A 48 0.34 -19.89 -19.70
C MET A 48 1.10 -21.19 -19.94
N GLY A 49 1.15 -22.11 -18.96
CA GLY A 49 1.84 -23.40 -19.06
C GLY A 49 3.21 -23.44 -18.35
N ALA A 50 3.51 -22.48 -17.46
CA ALA A 50 4.66 -22.58 -16.57
C ALA A 50 4.45 -23.68 -15.51
N ASP A 51 5.53 -24.04 -14.81
CA ASP A 51 5.52 -24.99 -13.70
C ASP A 51 6.17 -24.31 -12.47
N ILE A 52 5.33 -23.55 -11.74
CA ILE A 52 5.72 -22.79 -10.55
C ILE A 52 4.94 -23.30 -9.35
N MET A 53 5.65 -23.63 -8.29
CA MET A 53 5.11 -24.08 -7.00
C MET A 53 5.67 -23.27 -5.85
N GLY A 54 4.91 -23.15 -4.75
CA GLY A 54 5.35 -22.50 -3.51
C GLY A 54 5.26 -20.99 -3.49
N ALA A 55 4.66 -20.33 -4.50
CA ALA A 55 4.38 -18.90 -4.44
C ALA A 55 3.50 -18.58 -3.23
N GLY A 56 3.80 -17.49 -2.51
CA GLY A 56 3.17 -17.16 -1.22
C GLY A 56 3.87 -17.78 -0.01
N THR A 57 4.88 -18.61 -0.23
CA THR A 57 5.79 -19.10 0.81
C THR A 57 7.19 -18.50 0.63
N ASP A 58 8.10 -18.79 1.55
CA ASP A 58 9.50 -18.34 1.48
C ASP A 58 10.34 -19.13 0.44
N VAL A 59 9.80 -20.21 -0.11
CA VAL A 59 10.50 -21.03 -1.12
C VAL A 59 9.63 -21.22 -2.35
N ILE A 60 10.11 -20.70 -3.50
CA ILE A 60 9.45 -20.86 -4.80
C ILE A 60 10.31 -21.81 -5.66
N LYS A 61 9.67 -22.82 -6.21
CA LYS A 61 10.29 -23.80 -7.11
C LYS A 61 9.73 -23.64 -8.51
N ILE A 62 10.60 -23.50 -9.50
CA ILE A 62 10.24 -23.25 -10.89
C ILE A 62 10.97 -24.25 -11.77
N ARG A 63 10.20 -25.09 -12.48
CA ARG A 63 10.73 -25.94 -13.53
C ARG A 63 10.57 -25.21 -14.86
N GLY A 64 11.68 -24.88 -15.49
CA GLY A 64 11.65 -24.16 -16.76
C GLY A 64 10.97 -24.95 -17.88
N VAL A 65 10.19 -24.25 -18.70
CA VAL A 65 9.43 -24.82 -19.82
C VAL A 65 9.92 -24.27 -21.16
N LYS A 66 9.79 -25.07 -22.23
CA LYS A 66 10.23 -24.68 -23.57
C LYS A 66 9.36 -23.56 -24.16
N THR A 67 8.05 -23.61 -23.92
CA THR A 67 7.08 -22.70 -24.52
C THR A 67 6.03 -22.27 -23.49
N LEU A 68 5.59 -21.02 -23.57
CA LEU A 68 4.41 -20.50 -22.91
C LEU A 68 3.35 -20.22 -23.96
N LYS A 69 2.10 -20.36 -23.59
CA LYS A 69 0.93 -20.08 -24.45
C LYS A 69 0.27 -18.77 -24.02
N GLY A 70 -0.43 -18.11 -24.94
CA GLY A 70 -1.30 -16.99 -24.60
C GLY A 70 -2.47 -17.46 -23.73
N THR A 71 -2.93 -16.59 -22.83
CA THR A 71 -4.06 -16.85 -21.94
C THR A 71 -4.87 -15.58 -21.71
N THR A 72 -6.12 -15.72 -21.29
CA THR A 72 -6.92 -14.65 -20.70
C THR A 72 -6.86 -14.82 -19.19
N TYR A 73 -6.54 -13.75 -18.48
CA TYR A 73 -6.35 -13.78 -17.04
C TYR A 73 -6.92 -12.52 -16.39
N ALA A 74 -7.61 -12.66 -15.28
CA ALA A 74 -8.08 -11.55 -14.48
C ALA A 74 -7.08 -11.31 -13.34
N ILE A 75 -6.48 -10.13 -13.32
CA ILE A 75 -5.55 -9.70 -12.26
C ILE A 75 -6.32 -9.46 -10.98
N ILE A 76 -5.71 -9.79 -9.83
CA ILE A 76 -6.30 -9.49 -8.51
C ILE A 76 -6.41 -7.99 -8.28
N PRO A 77 -7.40 -7.54 -7.47
CA PRO A 77 -7.51 -6.13 -7.04
C PRO A 77 -6.26 -5.64 -6.30
N ASP A 78 -5.90 -4.36 -6.51
CA ASP A 78 -4.77 -3.72 -5.83
C ASP A 78 -5.12 -3.42 -4.37
N GLN A 79 -4.44 -4.10 -3.45
CA GLN A 79 -4.60 -3.89 -2.01
C GLN A 79 -4.17 -2.49 -1.54
N ILE A 80 -3.22 -1.85 -2.24
CA ILE A 80 -2.72 -0.53 -1.86
C ILE A 80 -3.70 0.55 -2.30
N GLU A 81 -4.27 0.41 -3.50
CA GLU A 81 -5.34 1.30 -3.96
C GLU A 81 -6.56 1.20 -3.03
N ALA A 82 -7.04 -0.02 -2.76
CA ALA A 82 -8.13 -0.24 -1.81
C ALA A 82 -7.85 0.36 -0.44
N GLY A 83 -6.67 0.09 0.14
CA GLY A 83 -6.25 0.66 1.42
C GLY A 83 -6.17 2.19 1.41
N THR A 84 -5.77 2.80 0.30
CA THR A 84 -5.73 4.25 0.13
C THR A 84 -7.13 4.86 0.22
N TYR A 85 -8.15 4.26 -0.45
CA TYR A 85 -9.54 4.70 -0.32
C TYR A 85 -10.12 4.47 1.06
N MET A 86 -9.74 3.37 1.72
CA MET A 86 -10.15 3.11 3.11
C MET A 86 -9.61 4.20 4.06
N VAL A 87 -8.34 4.60 3.89
CA VAL A 87 -7.74 5.69 4.68
C VAL A 87 -8.38 7.03 4.34
N ALA A 88 -8.68 7.30 3.06
CA ALA A 88 -9.38 8.52 2.64
C ALA A 88 -10.77 8.63 3.28
N ALA A 89 -11.54 7.53 3.29
CA ALA A 89 -12.84 7.46 3.96
C ALA A 89 -12.71 7.74 5.47
N ALA A 90 -11.69 7.16 6.13
CA ALA A 90 -11.44 7.38 7.54
C ALA A 90 -11.03 8.83 7.85
N ALA A 91 -10.14 9.43 7.05
CA ALA A 91 -9.65 10.80 7.23
C ALA A 91 -10.75 11.85 7.04
N THR A 92 -11.68 11.61 6.13
CA THR A 92 -12.83 12.49 5.86
C THR A 92 -14.06 12.19 6.71
N ARG A 93 -13.96 11.22 7.64
CA ARG A 93 -15.09 10.74 8.48
C ARG A 93 -16.29 10.29 7.63
N GLY A 94 -15.99 9.71 6.46
CA GLY A 94 -17.00 9.21 5.54
C GLY A 94 -17.55 7.83 5.92
N ASN A 95 -18.55 7.38 5.16
CA ASN A 95 -19.06 6.01 5.20
C ASN A 95 -19.00 5.46 3.79
N VAL A 96 -18.00 4.64 3.50
CA VAL A 96 -17.67 4.17 2.15
C VAL A 96 -17.59 2.65 2.11
N LEU A 97 -18.21 2.05 1.09
CA LEU A 97 -18.09 0.63 0.77
C LEU A 97 -17.09 0.47 -0.40
N VAL A 98 -15.91 -0.04 -0.11
CA VAL A 98 -14.89 -0.38 -1.11
C VAL A 98 -15.21 -1.77 -1.64
N LYS A 99 -15.56 -1.87 -2.93
CA LYS A 99 -15.98 -3.11 -3.60
C LYS A 99 -14.87 -3.69 -4.47
N ASN A 100 -15.09 -4.94 -4.88
CA ASN A 100 -14.16 -5.68 -5.74
C ASN A 100 -12.76 -5.74 -5.14
N VAL A 101 -12.69 -6.16 -3.88
CA VAL A 101 -11.46 -6.37 -3.13
C VAL A 101 -11.39 -7.79 -2.59
N ILE A 102 -10.22 -8.20 -2.16
CA ILE A 102 -10.03 -9.47 -1.42
C ILE A 102 -9.70 -9.09 0.03
N PRO A 103 -10.67 -9.16 0.96
CA PRO A 103 -10.49 -8.69 2.34
C PRO A 103 -9.28 -9.31 3.02
N LYS A 104 -8.99 -10.59 2.76
CA LYS A 104 -7.80 -11.29 3.27
C LYS A 104 -6.48 -10.60 2.91
N HIS A 105 -6.40 -9.91 1.78
CA HIS A 105 -5.21 -9.15 1.39
C HIS A 105 -5.07 -7.82 2.14
N LEU A 106 -6.15 -7.37 2.81
CA LEU A 106 -6.24 -6.09 3.51
C LEU A 106 -6.09 -6.23 5.03
N GLU A 107 -5.97 -7.45 5.58
CA GLU A 107 -6.00 -7.73 7.03
C GLU A 107 -5.05 -6.86 7.86
N SER A 108 -3.81 -6.63 7.37
CA SER A 108 -2.86 -5.77 8.08
C SER A 108 -3.26 -4.30 8.10
N ILE A 109 -3.99 -3.84 7.07
CA ILE A 109 -4.50 -2.47 6.93
C ILE A 109 -5.76 -2.31 7.78
N THR A 110 -6.75 -3.20 7.62
CA THR A 110 -8.01 -3.18 8.37
C THR A 110 -7.78 -3.26 9.88
N ALA A 111 -6.86 -4.14 10.31
CA ALA A 111 -6.47 -4.25 11.71
C ALA A 111 -5.87 -2.96 12.30
N LYS A 112 -5.11 -2.20 11.50
CA LYS A 112 -4.57 -0.89 11.94
C LYS A 112 -5.63 0.19 11.95
N LEU A 113 -6.51 0.23 10.97
CA LEU A 113 -7.65 1.16 10.93
C LEU A 113 -8.58 0.94 12.14
N ALA A 114 -8.91 -0.32 12.45
CA ALA A 114 -9.70 -0.63 13.64
C ALA A 114 -9.04 -0.17 14.95
N LYS A 115 -7.70 -0.29 15.06
CA LYS A 115 -6.94 0.21 16.23
C LYS A 115 -6.94 1.74 16.34
N ILE A 116 -7.12 2.46 15.24
CA ILE A 116 -7.22 3.92 15.20
C ILE A 116 -8.66 4.38 15.57
N GLY A 117 -9.61 3.47 15.71
CA GLY A 117 -11.00 3.79 16.01
C GLY A 117 -11.91 3.87 14.80
N VAL A 118 -11.47 3.35 13.66
CA VAL A 118 -12.27 3.23 12.44
C VAL A 118 -13.15 1.98 12.54
N ASN A 119 -14.43 2.10 12.21
CA ASN A 119 -15.32 0.95 12.07
C ASN A 119 -15.02 0.27 10.73
N VAL A 120 -14.72 -1.02 10.79
CA VAL A 120 -14.40 -1.86 9.62
C VAL A 120 -15.35 -3.04 9.60
N GLU A 121 -16.13 -3.16 8.53
CA GLU A 121 -17.01 -4.31 8.29
C GLU A 121 -16.56 -5.00 7.01
N GLU A 122 -16.18 -6.27 7.13
CA GLU A 122 -15.70 -7.09 6.02
C GLU A 122 -16.84 -7.96 5.47
N TYR A 123 -16.96 -8.01 4.15
CA TYR A 123 -17.86 -8.87 3.40
C TYR A 123 -17.05 -9.75 2.44
N ASP A 124 -17.69 -10.60 1.65
CA ASP A 124 -16.99 -11.56 0.78
C ASP A 124 -16.03 -10.89 -0.23
N ASP A 125 -16.45 -9.78 -0.84
CA ASP A 125 -15.71 -9.05 -1.89
C ASP A 125 -15.59 -7.54 -1.64
N SER A 126 -15.91 -7.09 -0.44
CA SER A 126 -15.96 -5.66 -0.11
C SER A 126 -15.67 -5.40 1.35
N VAL A 127 -15.24 -4.16 1.64
CA VAL A 127 -14.99 -3.68 3.00
C VAL A 127 -15.67 -2.32 3.16
N ARG A 128 -16.47 -2.17 4.21
CA ARG A 128 -17.07 -0.89 4.61
C ARG A 128 -16.20 -0.21 5.66
N ILE A 129 -15.97 1.06 5.46
CA ILE A 129 -15.24 1.94 6.38
C ILE A 129 -16.17 3.06 6.83
N SER A 130 -16.28 3.26 8.15
CA SER A 130 -16.97 4.41 8.73
C SER A 130 -16.28 4.87 10.02
N VAL A 131 -16.52 6.14 10.40
CA VAL A 131 -15.94 6.74 11.62
C VAL A 131 -17.01 7.50 12.38
N ASP A 132 -17.40 6.97 13.54
CA ASP A 132 -18.40 7.59 14.42
C ASP A 132 -17.79 8.30 15.64
N GLY A 133 -16.61 7.84 16.08
CA GLY A 133 -15.91 8.32 17.27
C GLY A 133 -14.61 9.08 16.97
N PRO A 134 -13.83 9.42 17.99
CA PRO A 134 -12.51 10.00 17.81
C PRO A 134 -11.54 9.01 17.17
N LEU A 135 -10.66 9.49 16.31
CA LEU A 135 -9.49 8.75 15.87
C LEU A 135 -8.44 8.78 16.99
N VAL A 136 -7.85 7.66 17.31
CA VAL A 136 -6.91 7.54 18.41
C VAL A 136 -5.52 7.10 17.93
N LYS A 137 -4.51 7.47 18.69
CA LYS A 137 -3.11 7.14 18.42
C LYS A 137 -2.85 5.65 18.29
N THR A 138 -1.89 5.30 17.45
CA THR A 138 -1.36 3.92 17.37
C THR A 138 0.09 3.90 16.92
N SER A 139 0.75 2.76 17.09
CA SER A 139 2.06 2.53 16.49
C SER A 139 1.92 1.66 15.25
N VAL A 140 2.58 2.07 14.16
CA VAL A 140 2.65 1.34 12.89
C VAL A 140 4.09 1.01 12.57
N LYS A 141 4.35 -0.25 12.23
CA LYS A 141 5.64 -0.72 11.76
C LYS A 141 5.45 -1.41 10.43
N THR A 142 6.14 -0.93 9.39
CA THR A 142 6.09 -1.57 8.07
C THR A 142 6.94 -2.84 8.09
N MET A 143 6.46 -3.89 7.45
CA MET A 143 7.13 -5.19 7.36
C MET A 143 6.77 -5.87 6.04
N PRO A 144 7.60 -6.83 5.56
CA PRO A 144 7.20 -7.70 4.46
C PRO A 144 5.86 -8.40 4.75
N HIS A 145 5.14 -8.75 3.70
CA HIS A 145 3.86 -9.46 3.83
C HIS A 145 3.98 -10.73 4.72
N PRO A 146 3.05 -10.99 5.65
CA PRO A 146 1.74 -10.34 5.85
C PRO A 146 1.74 -9.12 6.80
N GLY A 147 2.89 -8.48 7.03
CA GLY A 147 2.96 -7.26 7.83
C GLY A 147 2.35 -6.05 7.13
N PHE A 148 2.35 -4.90 7.83
CA PHE A 148 1.80 -3.66 7.28
C PHE A 148 2.67 -3.17 6.11
N PRO A 149 2.09 -2.95 4.91
CA PRO A 149 2.87 -2.63 3.72
C PRO A 149 3.47 -1.21 3.77
N THR A 150 4.74 -1.08 3.38
CA THR A 150 5.43 0.21 3.30
C THR A 150 4.74 1.19 2.35
N ASP A 151 4.02 0.70 1.33
CA ASP A 151 3.27 1.51 0.38
C ASP A 151 2.02 2.17 0.97
N MET A 152 1.60 1.75 2.17
CA MET A 152 0.53 2.39 2.95
C MET A 152 1.06 3.32 4.06
N GLN A 153 2.38 3.40 4.22
CA GLN A 153 3.00 4.18 5.28
C GLN A 153 2.70 5.68 5.18
N PRO A 154 2.77 6.35 4.00
CA PRO A 154 2.41 7.76 3.90
C PRO A 154 0.93 8.03 4.19
N GLN A 155 0.02 7.20 3.67
CA GLN A 155 -1.42 7.36 3.86
C GLN A 155 -1.82 7.22 5.34
N ILE A 156 -1.32 6.18 6.01
CA ILE A 156 -1.62 5.97 7.43
C ILE A 156 -1.03 7.08 8.30
N SER A 157 0.15 7.61 7.96
CA SER A 157 0.76 8.74 8.67
C SER A 157 -0.11 9.99 8.58
N THR A 158 -0.71 10.25 7.41
CA THR A 158 -1.66 11.35 7.24
C THR A 158 -2.89 11.18 8.13
N LEU A 159 -3.45 9.97 8.22
CA LEU A 159 -4.58 9.70 9.12
C LEU A 159 -4.19 9.94 10.59
N LEU A 160 -2.98 9.54 10.98
CA LEU A 160 -2.48 9.71 12.35
C LEU A 160 -2.25 11.19 12.73
N CYS A 161 -2.06 12.10 11.76
CA CYS A 161 -2.05 13.53 12.04
C CYS A 161 -3.42 14.04 12.55
N LEU A 162 -4.51 13.34 12.21
CA LEU A 162 -5.88 13.67 12.62
C LEU A 162 -6.31 12.90 13.88
N ALA A 163 -5.50 11.99 14.39
CA ALA A 163 -5.80 11.16 15.55
C ALA A 163 -5.38 11.87 16.86
N GLU A 164 -6.08 11.59 17.95
CA GLU A 164 -5.72 12.14 19.26
C GLU A 164 -4.47 11.45 19.85
N GLY A 165 -3.51 12.26 20.31
CA GLY A 165 -2.28 11.82 20.99
C GLY A 165 -1.12 11.50 20.05
N THR A 166 -0.04 10.94 20.63
CA THR A 166 1.25 10.69 19.95
C THR A 166 1.26 9.32 19.30
N SER A 167 1.51 9.26 18.01
CA SER A 167 1.67 8.03 17.22
C SER A 167 3.11 7.85 16.76
N ILE A 168 3.54 6.59 16.57
CA ILE A 168 4.88 6.26 16.09
C ILE A 168 4.76 5.42 14.83
N VAL A 169 5.43 5.87 13.76
CA VAL A 169 5.52 5.14 12.50
C VAL A 169 6.97 4.78 12.22
N THR A 170 7.26 3.48 12.08
CA THR A 170 8.61 2.97 11.77
C THR A 170 8.60 2.30 10.41
N ASP A 171 9.50 2.70 9.49
CA ASP A 171 9.68 2.00 8.22
C ASP A 171 10.90 1.08 8.27
N GLU A 172 10.65 -0.24 8.28
CA GLU A 172 11.72 -1.26 8.29
C GLU A 172 12.20 -1.64 6.89
N ILE A 173 11.49 -1.20 5.85
CA ILE A 173 11.76 -1.57 4.45
C ILE A 173 12.72 -0.57 3.81
N PHE A 174 12.44 0.74 3.94
CA PHE A 174 13.20 1.81 3.30
C PHE A 174 13.84 2.77 4.30
N ASN A 175 15.02 3.28 3.94
CA ASN A 175 15.77 4.22 4.79
C ASN A 175 15.30 5.68 4.67
N ASN A 176 14.61 6.03 3.59
CA ASN A 176 14.22 7.41 3.29
C ASN A 176 12.80 7.46 2.69
N ARG A 177 11.82 7.04 3.49
CA ARG A 177 10.41 6.96 3.07
C ARG A 177 9.57 8.17 3.47
N PHE A 178 10.10 9.06 4.34
CA PHE A 178 9.36 10.17 4.94
C PHE A 178 9.44 11.48 4.16
N ARG A 179 9.67 11.45 2.85
CA ARG A 179 9.83 12.65 1.99
C ARG A 179 8.59 13.55 1.95
N TYR A 180 7.41 12.99 2.19
CA TYR A 180 6.13 13.71 2.25
C TYR A 180 5.94 14.53 3.54
N VAL A 181 6.75 14.32 4.56
CA VAL A 181 6.55 14.94 5.89
C VAL A 181 6.67 16.46 5.83
N ASP A 182 7.61 16.98 5.05
CA ASP A 182 7.75 18.43 4.93
C ASP A 182 6.53 19.07 4.26
N GLU A 183 5.88 18.37 3.35
CA GLU A 183 4.64 18.82 2.72
C GLU A 183 3.45 18.76 3.70
N LEU A 184 3.34 17.71 4.51
CA LEU A 184 2.33 17.65 5.57
C LEU A 184 2.53 18.72 6.65
N ARG A 185 3.78 19.05 6.99
CA ARG A 185 4.09 20.16 7.91
C ARG A 185 3.62 21.51 7.38
N ARG A 186 3.70 21.75 6.06
CA ARG A 186 3.11 22.94 5.43
C ARG A 186 1.61 23.01 5.62
N MET A 187 0.95 21.86 5.71
CA MET A 187 -0.48 21.74 6.01
C MET A 187 -0.80 21.77 7.51
N GLY A 188 0.21 22.02 8.36
CA GLY A 188 0.05 22.16 9.82
C GLY A 188 0.20 20.85 10.60
N ALA A 189 0.69 19.77 10.01
CA ALA A 189 0.97 18.54 10.73
C ALA A 189 2.19 18.70 11.66
N ASP A 190 2.11 18.11 12.85
CA ASP A 190 3.21 18.04 13.81
C ASP A 190 3.86 16.63 13.73
N ILE A 191 4.93 16.54 12.97
CA ILE A 191 5.66 15.29 12.71
C ILE A 191 7.15 15.56 12.89
N SER A 192 7.83 14.76 13.68
CA SER A 192 9.29 14.71 13.76
C SER A 192 9.80 13.38 13.19
N VAL A 193 10.91 13.42 12.46
CA VAL A 193 11.49 12.23 11.81
C VAL A 193 12.94 12.10 12.25
N GLU A 194 13.28 10.91 12.74
CA GLU A 194 14.64 10.51 13.04
C GLU A 194 14.93 9.15 12.39
N GLY A 195 15.78 9.14 11.37
CA GLY A 195 16.13 7.95 10.62
C GLY A 195 14.91 7.27 9.97
N ARG A 196 14.53 6.13 10.51
CA ARG A 196 13.39 5.32 10.05
C ARG A 196 12.12 5.49 10.89
N VAL A 197 12.11 6.43 11.82
CA VAL A 197 11.02 6.62 12.77
C VAL A 197 10.44 8.02 12.60
N ALA A 198 9.13 8.09 12.46
CA ALA A 198 8.35 9.31 12.57
C ALA A 198 7.53 9.29 13.86
N VAL A 199 7.60 10.36 14.61
CA VAL A 199 6.73 10.65 15.75
C VAL A 199 5.72 11.68 15.28
N ILE A 200 4.43 11.38 15.41
CA ILE A 200 3.32 12.18 14.90
C ILE A 200 2.46 12.59 16.09
N GLU A 201 2.38 13.86 16.36
CA GLU A 201 1.41 14.44 17.30
C GLU A 201 0.13 14.78 16.55
N GLY A 202 -0.99 14.29 17.04
CA GLY A 202 -2.27 14.56 16.41
C GLY A 202 -2.68 16.03 16.59
N VAL A 203 -2.91 16.70 15.46
CA VAL A 203 -3.33 18.10 15.43
C VAL A 203 -4.85 18.25 15.28
N GLY A 204 -5.55 17.14 15.04
CA GLY A 204 -7.01 17.09 14.88
C GLY A 204 -7.53 17.73 13.61
N LYS A 205 -6.79 18.65 12.97
CA LYS A 205 -7.19 19.36 11.75
C LYS A 205 -5.97 19.82 10.96
N LEU A 206 -6.01 19.56 9.66
CA LEU A 206 -5.04 20.10 8.71
C LEU A 206 -5.59 21.34 8.00
N MET A 207 -4.70 22.16 7.47
CA MET A 207 -5.00 23.37 6.69
C MET A 207 -4.58 23.20 5.25
N GLY A 208 -5.38 23.70 4.32
CA GLY A 208 -5.02 23.71 2.91
C GLY A 208 -3.76 24.54 2.65
N ALA A 209 -2.88 24.03 1.80
CA ALA A 209 -1.64 24.68 1.41
C ALA A 209 -1.21 24.22 -0.01
N PRO A 210 -0.39 25.00 -0.71
CA PRO A 210 0.31 24.49 -1.89
C PRO A 210 1.39 23.48 -1.46
N VAL A 211 1.35 22.27 -2.06
CA VAL A 211 2.23 21.14 -1.76
C VAL A 211 2.66 20.45 -3.05
N THR A 212 3.76 19.71 -3.01
CA THR A 212 4.31 19.00 -4.18
C THR A 212 4.36 17.50 -3.93
N ALA A 213 3.87 16.69 -4.86
CA ALA A 213 3.91 15.22 -4.76
C ALA A 213 5.33 14.70 -5.06
N PRO A 214 6.11 14.23 -4.06
CA PRO A 214 7.48 13.79 -4.30
C PRO A 214 7.58 12.40 -4.92
N ASP A 215 6.52 11.60 -4.80
CA ASP A 215 6.35 10.27 -5.40
C ASP A 215 4.88 9.84 -5.40
N LEU A 216 4.59 8.66 -5.97
CA LEU A 216 3.25 8.10 -6.11
C LEU A 216 2.50 8.00 -4.76
N ARG A 217 3.11 7.38 -3.75
CA ARG A 217 2.45 7.08 -2.46
C ARG A 217 2.35 8.32 -1.58
N ALA A 218 3.38 9.14 -1.59
CA ALA A 218 3.38 10.45 -0.97
C ALA A 218 2.32 11.37 -1.59
N GLY A 219 2.20 11.39 -2.92
CA GLY A 219 1.15 12.13 -3.61
C GLY A 219 -0.26 11.70 -3.19
N ALA A 220 -0.51 10.39 -3.13
CA ALA A 220 -1.80 9.88 -2.63
C ALA A 220 -2.09 10.32 -1.18
N ALA A 221 -1.07 10.32 -0.32
CA ALA A 221 -1.21 10.79 1.06
C ALA A 221 -1.54 12.29 1.13
N LEU A 222 -0.95 13.11 0.25
CA LEU A 222 -1.24 14.56 0.16
C LEU A 222 -2.65 14.81 -0.38
N VAL A 223 -3.17 13.99 -1.30
CA VAL A 223 -4.58 14.06 -1.72
C VAL A 223 -5.50 13.77 -0.53
N ILE A 224 -5.22 12.73 0.27
CA ILE A 224 -5.99 12.42 1.48
C ILE A 224 -5.93 13.59 2.46
N ALA A 225 -4.74 14.16 2.68
CA ALA A 225 -4.57 15.32 3.54
C ALA A 225 -5.40 16.52 3.06
N GLY A 226 -5.39 16.80 1.75
CA GLY A 226 -6.18 17.87 1.12
C GLY A 226 -7.69 17.66 1.28
N LEU A 227 -8.19 16.42 1.14
CA LEU A 227 -9.60 16.08 1.35
C LEU A 227 -10.05 16.29 2.80
N ALA A 228 -9.15 16.08 3.77
CA ALA A 228 -9.43 16.25 5.20
C ALA A 228 -9.13 17.67 5.71
N ALA A 229 -8.40 18.48 4.95
CA ALA A 229 -7.96 19.81 5.35
C ALA A 229 -9.10 20.85 5.23
N SER A 230 -8.95 21.97 5.94
CA SER A 230 -9.78 23.15 5.75
C SER A 230 -9.10 24.15 4.82
N GLY A 231 -9.85 24.67 3.85
CA GLY A 231 -9.34 25.58 2.83
C GLY A 231 -9.00 24.86 1.53
N VAL A 232 -8.17 25.48 0.71
CA VAL A 232 -7.77 24.94 -0.60
C VAL A 232 -6.39 24.34 -0.51
N THR A 233 -6.24 23.14 -1.05
CA THR A 233 -4.93 22.48 -1.23
C THR A 233 -4.67 22.39 -2.73
N GLU A 234 -3.53 22.91 -3.17
CA GLU A 234 -3.00 22.76 -4.53
C GLU A 234 -1.87 21.74 -4.50
N ILE A 235 -1.91 20.75 -5.39
CA ILE A 235 -0.90 19.68 -5.43
C ILE A 235 -0.22 19.72 -6.78
N ASP A 236 1.08 20.04 -6.76
CA ASP A 236 1.94 20.01 -7.94
C ASP A 236 2.55 18.61 -8.18
N ASP A 237 3.11 18.38 -9.37
CA ASP A 237 3.74 17.11 -9.80
C ASP A 237 2.82 15.87 -9.73
N ILE A 238 1.54 16.06 -10.03
CA ILE A 238 0.50 15.01 -9.96
C ILE A 238 0.73 13.84 -10.91
N TYR A 239 1.61 13.95 -11.90
CA TYR A 239 1.93 12.87 -12.84
C TYR A 239 2.39 11.59 -12.13
N HIS A 240 2.96 11.71 -10.94
CA HIS A 240 3.28 10.57 -10.08
C HIS A 240 2.03 9.81 -9.65
N ILE A 241 0.95 10.53 -9.34
CA ILE A 241 -0.33 9.96 -8.88
C ILE A 241 -1.08 9.35 -10.06
N GLU A 242 -1.13 10.05 -11.19
CA GLU A 242 -1.89 9.65 -12.38
C GLU A 242 -1.47 8.30 -12.97
N ARG A 243 -0.20 7.90 -12.81
CA ARG A 243 0.29 6.62 -13.33
C ARG A 243 -0.12 5.41 -12.50
N GLY A 244 -0.61 5.58 -11.26
CA GLY A 244 -0.86 4.48 -10.35
C GLY A 244 -2.25 4.48 -9.69
N TYR A 245 -3.05 5.54 -9.90
CA TYR A 245 -4.42 5.65 -9.37
C TYR A 245 -5.36 6.07 -10.50
N GLU A 246 -5.98 5.11 -11.18
CA GLU A 246 -6.91 5.38 -12.30
C GLU A 246 -8.16 6.17 -11.87
N ILE A 247 -8.67 5.91 -10.68
CA ILE A 247 -9.90 6.51 -10.17
C ILE A 247 -9.75 8.02 -9.90
N GLY A 248 -8.52 8.52 -9.68
CA GLY A 248 -8.26 9.95 -9.60
C GLY A 248 -8.71 10.74 -10.83
N ARG A 249 -8.72 10.12 -12.01
CA ARG A 249 -9.21 10.73 -13.25
C ARG A 249 -10.74 10.82 -13.33
N ALA A 250 -11.48 9.89 -12.75
CA ALA A 250 -12.94 9.90 -12.75
C ALA A 250 -13.51 11.00 -11.84
N SER A 251 -12.96 11.19 -10.65
CA SER A 251 -13.40 12.22 -9.69
C SER A 251 -13.07 13.65 -10.12
N CYS A 252 -12.08 13.86 -11.00
CA CYS A 252 -11.74 15.18 -11.55
C CYS A 252 -12.60 15.60 -12.75
N ARG A 253 -13.37 14.68 -13.38
CA ARG A 253 -14.20 14.97 -14.55
C ARG A 253 -15.64 15.38 -14.25
N GLU A 254 -16.08 15.23 -13.00
CA GLU A 254 -17.47 15.53 -12.58
C GLU A 254 -17.62 16.85 -11.81
N ARG A 255 -16.69 17.80 -11.96
CA ARG A 255 -16.80 19.15 -11.39
C ARG A 255 -16.83 20.21 -12.47
#